data_c87b599042dd08a016510f261c0af877
#
_entry.id   c87b599042dd08a016510f261c0af877
#
_cell.length_a   1.000
_cell.length_b   1.000
_cell.length_c   1.000
_cell.angle_alpha   90.00
_cell.angle_beta   90.00
_cell.angle_gamma   90.00
#
_symmetry.space_group_name_H-M   'P 1'
#
loop_
_entity.id
_entity.type
_entity.pdbx_description
1 polymer ?
#
loop_
_entity_poly.entity_id
_entity_poly.type
_entity_poly.pdbx_seq_one_letter_code
_entity_poly.pdbx_strand_id
1 'polypeptide(L)'
;MILRTWLNELDYELVRGSLDVEVTEVVYDSRKAVPGAVFVCMAGTRVDSHRFVPDVLRAGVRVLVTERDIEEELAASGLTEHEMGRVTILKTAEARRSLALLSAARFGYPASKMITIGVTGTKGKTTTTHMIKAILEAAGKKVGMIGTTGTVINGQVTPTMNTTP
;
A
#
# COMPACT_ATOMS: atom_id res chain seq x y z
N MET A 1 8.78 0.46 -12.95
CA MET A 1 7.54 0.30 -13.76
C MET A 1 6.90 1.67 -13.92
N ILE A 2 6.09 1.89 -14.96
CA ILE A 2 5.41 3.17 -15.17
C ILE A 2 4.16 3.26 -14.29
N LEU A 3 3.95 4.38 -13.61
CA LEU A 3 2.83 4.60 -12.68
C LEU A 3 1.47 4.26 -13.30
N ARG A 4 1.23 4.68 -14.54
CA ARG A 4 -0.01 4.42 -15.28
C ARG A 4 -0.42 2.93 -15.22
N THR A 5 0.54 2.00 -15.24
CA THR A 5 0.24 0.56 -15.22
C THR A 5 -0.24 0.05 -13.86
N TRP A 6 -0.06 0.82 -12.78
CA TRP A 6 -0.54 0.46 -11.45
C TRP A 6 -1.92 1.02 -11.13
N LEU A 7 -2.46 1.90 -11.97
CA LEU A 7 -3.69 2.65 -11.73
C LEU A 7 -4.94 2.03 -12.37
N ASN A 8 -4.81 0.88 -13.05
CA ASN A 8 -5.90 0.31 -13.87
C ASN A 8 -7.20 0.02 -13.09
N GLU A 9 -7.11 -0.30 -11.81
CA GLU A 9 -8.26 -0.58 -10.95
C GLU A 9 -8.54 0.52 -9.93
N LEU A 10 -7.81 1.63 -10.01
CA LEU A 10 -7.91 2.74 -9.06
C LEU A 10 -8.75 3.87 -9.64
N ASP A 11 -9.77 4.29 -8.90
CA ASP A 11 -10.48 5.54 -9.16
C ASP A 11 -9.68 6.70 -8.57
N TYR A 12 -9.25 7.62 -9.42
CA TYR A 12 -8.44 8.77 -9.03
C TYR A 12 -8.69 9.99 -9.89
N GLU A 13 -8.37 11.14 -9.35
CA GLU A 13 -8.24 12.41 -10.05
C GLU A 13 -6.75 12.76 -10.15
N LEU A 14 -6.26 13.04 -11.35
CA LEU A 14 -4.91 13.58 -11.52
C LEU A 14 -4.95 15.08 -11.23
N VAL A 15 -4.54 15.47 -10.02
CA VAL A 15 -4.49 16.88 -9.61
C VAL A 15 -3.30 17.59 -10.23
N ARG A 16 -2.15 16.90 -10.34
CA ARG A 16 -0.90 17.48 -10.84
C ARG A 16 0.03 16.41 -11.38
N GLY A 17 0.92 16.79 -12.29
CA GLY A 17 2.05 15.99 -12.77
C GLY A 17 1.71 15.08 -13.93
N SER A 18 2.40 13.96 -14.03
CA SER A 18 2.30 13.00 -15.12
C SER A 18 2.13 11.57 -14.62
N LEU A 19 1.40 10.75 -15.36
CA LEU A 19 1.27 9.32 -15.12
C LEU A 19 2.41 8.50 -15.74
N ASP A 20 3.21 9.13 -16.60
CA ASP A 20 4.31 8.49 -17.32
C ASP A 20 5.64 8.65 -16.56
N VAL A 21 5.57 8.42 -15.25
CA VAL A 21 6.72 8.44 -14.33
C VAL A 21 7.06 7.04 -13.88
N GLU A 22 8.36 6.77 -13.71
CA GLU A 22 8.81 5.48 -13.17
C GLU A 22 8.59 5.40 -11.68
N VAL A 23 8.02 4.25 -11.25
CA VAL A 23 7.78 3.93 -9.85
C VAL A 23 8.28 2.52 -9.53
N THR A 24 8.74 2.32 -8.31
CA THR A 24 9.37 1.07 -7.87
C THR A 24 8.69 0.45 -6.66
N GLU A 25 8.10 1.29 -5.79
CA GLU A 25 7.63 0.89 -4.47
C GLU A 25 6.32 1.61 -4.13
N VAL A 26 5.51 1.01 -3.25
CA VAL A 26 4.36 1.66 -2.61
C VAL A 26 4.65 1.75 -1.12
N VAL A 27 4.58 2.94 -0.56
CA VAL A 27 4.86 3.17 0.87
C VAL A 27 3.76 4.03 1.51
N TYR A 28 3.48 3.78 2.78
CA TYR A 28 2.55 4.57 3.60
C TYR A 28 3.19 5.01 4.94
N ASP A 29 4.39 4.50 5.23
CA ASP A 29 5.21 4.90 6.36
C ASP A 29 6.30 5.84 5.86
N SER A 30 6.28 7.11 6.31
CA SER A 30 7.24 8.13 5.87
C SER A 30 8.70 7.76 6.14
N ARG A 31 8.96 6.92 7.15
CA ARG A 31 10.30 6.41 7.48
C ARG A 31 10.86 5.47 6.42
N LYS A 32 10.00 4.94 5.55
CA LYS A 32 10.35 4.07 4.42
C LYS A 32 10.33 4.80 3.08
N ALA A 33 10.19 6.13 3.11
CA ALA A 33 10.20 6.95 1.90
C ALA A 33 11.55 6.87 1.19
N VAL A 34 11.51 6.52 -0.09
CA VAL A 34 12.69 6.43 -0.97
C VAL A 34 12.36 7.01 -2.35
N PRO A 35 13.35 7.48 -3.10
CA PRO A 35 13.13 7.92 -4.48
C PRO A 35 12.46 6.81 -5.33
N GLY A 36 11.50 7.19 -6.17
CA GLY A 36 10.71 6.25 -6.97
C GLY A 36 9.55 5.59 -6.24
N ALA A 37 9.37 5.81 -4.95
CA ALA A 37 8.19 5.33 -4.23
C ALA A 37 6.93 6.15 -4.56
N VAL A 38 5.78 5.48 -4.53
CA VAL A 38 4.46 6.09 -4.42
C VAL A 38 4.10 6.17 -2.95
N PHE A 39 3.95 7.37 -2.40
CA PHE A 39 3.56 7.56 -1.01
C PHE A 39 2.05 7.75 -0.91
N VAL A 40 1.40 6.88 -0.14
CA VAL A 40 -0.05 6.94 0.10
C VAL A 40 -0.29 7.64 1.44
N CYS A 41 -0.86 8.84 1.37
CA CYS A 41 -1.28 9.61 2.53
C CYS A 41 -2.59 9.05 3.08
N MET A 42 -2.63 8.74 4.36
CA MET A 42 -3.83 8.23 5.03
C MET A 42 -4.15 9.06 6.27
N ALA A 43 -5.41 9.44 6.41
CA ALA A 43 -5.93 9.97 7.66
C ALA A 43 -6.13 8.80 8.64
N GLY A 44 -5.18 8.60 9.54
CA GLY A 44 -5.25 7.59 10.58
C GLY A 44 -5.97 8.10 11.84
N THR A 45 -6.43 7.18 12.69
CA THR A 45 -7.11 7.54 13.95
C THR A 45 -6.20 8.25 14.96
N ARG A 46 -4.90 8.04 14.90
CA ARG A 46 -3.91 8.65 15.81
C ARG A 46 -3.02 9.67 15.12
N VAL A 47 -2.75 9.46 13.84
CA VAL A 47 -1.82 10.29 13.07
C VAL A 47 -2.35 10.44 11.65
N ASP A 48 -2.47 11.67 11.18
CA ASP A 48 -2.69 12.00 9.79
C ASP A 48 -1.33 12.02 9.07
N SER A 49 -1.14 11.11 8.11
CA SER A 49 0.14 11.00 7.41
C SER A 49 0.37 12.08 6.36
N HIS A 50 -0.63 12.89 6.02
CA HIS A 50 -0.46 14.06 5.14
C HIS A 50 0.58 15.03 5.69
N ARG A 51 0.67 15.19 7.02
CA ARG A 51 1.68 16.03 7.67
C ARG A 51 3.13 15.66 7.34
N PHE A 52 3.38 14.44 6.86
CA PHE A 52 4.72 13.98 6.49
C PHE A 52 5.06 14.22 5.02
N VAL A 53 4.14 14.81 4.24
CA VAL A 53 4.37 15.13 2.83
C VAL A 53 5.66 15.94 2.63
N PRO A 54 5.96 16.99 3.42
CA PRO A 54 7.23 17.71 3.27
C PRO A 54 8.45 16.81 3.42
N ASP A 55 8.44 15.90 4.39
CA ASP A 55 9.58 15.03 4.67
C ASP A 55 9.78 13.97 3.57
N VAL A 56 8.69 13.37 3.09
CA VAL A 56 8.78 12.37 2.02
C VAL A 56 9.19 12.98 0.68
N LEU A 57 8.78 14.22 0.41
CA LEU A 57 9.24 14.97 -0.76
C LEU A 57 10.74 15.28 -0.69
N ARG A 58 11.24 15.69 0.49
CA ARG A 58 12.69 15.88 0.74
C ARG A 58 13.47 14.57 0.61
N ALA A 59 12.86 13.43 0.96
CA ALA A 59 13.46 12.10 0.77
C ALA A 59 13.46 11.65 -0.71
N GLY A 60 12.92 12.45 -1.63
CA GLY A 60 12.97 12.19 -3.08
C GLY A 60 11.73 11.48 -3.64
N VAL A 61 10.70 11.25 -2.85
CA VAL A 61 9.39 10.80 -3.36
C VAL A 61 8.82 11.88 -4.28
N ARG A 62 8.22 11.47 -5.39
CA ARG A 62 7.62 12.39 -6.37
C ARG A 62 6.20 12.00 -6.76
N VAL A 63 5.65 10.92 -6.24
CA VAL A 63 4.28 10.49 -6.47
C VAL A 63 3.55 10.38 -5.14
N LEU A 64 2.49 11.17 -5.00
CA LEU A 64 1.65 11.23 -3.80
C LEU A 64 0.22 10.77 -4.14
N VAL A 65 -0.38 10.00 -3.27
CA VAL A 65 -1.80 9.64 -3.30
C VAL A 65 -2.44 10.22 -2.05
N THR A 66 -3.48 11.04 -2.20
CA THR A 66 -4.08 11.83 -1.10
C THR A 66 -5.59 11.70 -1.09
N GLU A 67 -6.23 11.93 0.06
CA GLU A 67 -7.69 12.00 0.19
C GLU A 67 -8.19 13.45 0.19
N ARG A 68 -7.31 14.41 0.37
CA ARG A 68 -7.60 15.84 0.44
C ARG A 68 -6.55 16.67 -0.28
N ASP A 69 -6.82 17.93 -0.42
CA ASP A 69 -5.85 18.89 -0.92
C ASP A 69 -4.69 19.06 0.09
N ILE A 70 -3.48 19.27 -0.43
CA ILE A 70 -2.23 19.29 0.34
C ILE A 70 -1.35 20.49 0.00
N GLU A 71 -1.96 21.61 -0.36
CA GLU A 71 -1.24 22.84 -0.76
C GLU A 71 -0.31 23.37 0.36
N GLU A 72 -0.76 23.31 1.60
CA GLU A 72 0.03 23.75 2.76
C GLU A 72 1.27 22.85 2.95
N GLU A 73 1.09 21.53 2.84
CA GLU A 73 2.18 20.57 2.96
C GLU A 73 3.17 20.68 1.78
N LEU A 74 2.67 20.98 0.58
CA LEU A 74 3.53 21.24 -0.58
C LEU A 74 4.37 22.50 -0.37
N ALA A 75 3.76 23.58 0.09
CA ALA A 75 4.48 24.82 0.39
C ALA A 75 5.54 24.63 1.48
N ALA A 76 5.24 23.82 2.50
CA ALA A 76 6.16 23.49 3.59
C ALA A 76 7.31 22.55 3.18
N SER A 77 7.26 21.94 2.00
CA SER A 77 8.30 21.03 1.52
C SER A 77 9.64 21.70 1.26
N GLY A 78 9.62 22.99 0.87
CA GLY A 78 10.79 23.76 0.49
C GLY A 78 11.38 23.35 -0.89
N LEU A 79 10.63 22.61 -1.68
CA LEU A 79 11.03 22.26 -3.05
C LEU A 79 11.06 23.50 -3.95
N THR A 80 12.01 23.53 -4.86
CA THR A 80 12.06 24.54 -5.94
C THR A 80 10.89 24.33 -6.93
N GLU A 81 10.54 25.35 -7.71
CA GLU A 81 9.51 25.22 -8.75
C GLU A 81 9.80 24.09 -9.74
N HIS A 82 11.07 23.91 -10.11
CA HIS A 82 11.50 22.83 -10.99
C HIS A 82 11.27 21.44 -10.36
N GLU A 83 11.57 21.26 -9.08
CA GLU A 83 11.31 20.00 -8.37
C GLU A 83 9.83 19.78 -8.17
N MET A 84 9.09 20.83 -7.85
CA MET A 84 7.65 20.81 -7.71
C MET A 84 6.96 20.45 -9.04
N GLY A 85 7.50 20.85 -10.17
CA GLY A 85 7.05 20.46 -11.50
C GLY A 85 7.15 18.96 -11.78
N ARG A 86 7.95 18.23 -11.00
CA ARG A 86 8.13 16.76 -11.09
C ARG A 86 7.24 15.97 -10.13
N VAL A 87 6.48 16.65 -9.28
CA VAL A 87 5.57 15.98 -8.33
C VAL A 87 4.27 15.61 -9.02
N THR A 88 3.89 14.37 -8.91
CA THR A 88 2.59 13.85 -9.36
C THR A 88 1.69 13.63 -8.14
N ILE A 89 0.46 14.16 -8.20
CA ILE A 89 -0.51 14.07 -7.13
C ILE A 89 -1.78 13.43 -7.67
N LEU A 90 -2.17 12.32 -7.06
CA LEU A 90 -3.39 11.61 -7.33
C LEU A 90 -4.32 11.78 -6.13
N LYS A 91 -5.53 12.28 -6.35
CA LYS A 91 -6.56 12.39 -5.32
C LYS A 91 -7.51 11.21 -5.43
N THR A 92 -7.82 10.57 -4.31
CA THR A 92 -8.70 9.40 -4.24
C THR A 92 -9.69 9.55 -3.09
N ALA A 93 -10.83 8.84 -3.18
CA ALA A 93 -11.84 8.87 -2.11
C ALA A 93 -11.43 8.03 -0.88
N GLU A 94 -10.61 6.97 -1.09
CA GLU A 94 -10.23 6.00 -0.07
C GLU A 94 -8.76 5.61 -0.18
N ALA A 95 -7.87 6.23 0.60
CA ALA A 95 -6.44 5.95 0.55
C ALA A 95 -6.08 4.51 0.94
N ARG A 96 -6.83 3.88 1.85
CA ARG A 96 -6.59 2.49 2.24
C ARG A 96 -6.87 1.52 1.09
N ARG A 97 -7.95 1.75 0.35
CA ARG A 97 -8.26 0.99 -0.86
C ARG A 97 -7.20 1.23 -1.93
N SER A 98 -6.80 2.48 -2.10
CA SER A 98 -5.73 2.85 -3.04
C SER A 98 -4.41 2.15 -2.71
N LEU A 99 -4.03 2.10 -1.44
CA LEU A 99 -2.84 1.36 -0.98
C LEU A 99 -2.93 -0.13 -1.35
N ALA A 100 -4.09 -0.76 -1.13
CA ALA A 100 -4.29 -2.17 -1.45
C ALA A 100 -4.20 -2.43 -2.96
N LEU A 101 -4.84 -1.61 -3.80
CA LEU A 101 -4.83 -1.76 -5.26
C LEU A 101 -3.45 -1.50 -5.85
N LEU A 102 -2.76 -0.44 -5.41
CA LEU A 102 -1.39 -0.14 -5.84
C LEU A 102 -0.42 -1.25 -5.42
N SER A 103 -0.56 -1.79 -4.21
CA SER A 103 0.24 -2.92 -3.75
C SER A 103 -0.04 -4.18 -4.58
N ALA A 104 -1.31 -4.46 -4.88
CA ALA A 104 -1.67 -5.58 -5.75
C ALA A 104 -1.05 -5.43 -7.15
N ALA A 105 -1.15 -4.25 -7.74
CA ALA A 105 -0.56 -3.94 -9.05
C ALA A 105 0.97 -4.08 -9.04
N ARG A 106 1.63 -3.55 -8.01
CA ARG A 106 3.08 -3.66 -7.79
C ARG A 106 3.58 -5.10 -7.87
N PHE A 107 2.82 -6.04 -7.31
CA PHE A 107 3.15 -7.47 -7.28
C PHE A 107 2.45 -8.30 -8.37
N GLY A 108 1.83 -7.67 -9.36
CA GLY A 108 1.18 -8.33 -10.49
C GLY A 108 -0.06 -9.12 -10.11
N TYR A 109 -0.86 -8.57 -9.18
CA TYR A 109 -2.16 -9.13 -8.75
C TYR A 109 -2.08 -10.59 -8.29
N PRO A 110 -1.27 -10.91 -7.27
CA PRO A 110 -1.03 -12.30 -6.87
C PRO A 110 -2.32 -13.03 -6.48
N ALA A 111 -3.29 -12.34 -5.89
CA ALA A 111 -4.56 -12.93 -5.48
C ALA A 111 -5.39 -13.49 -6.66
N SER A 112 -5.23 -12.94 -7.86
CA SER A 112 -5.91 -13.46 -9.06
C SER A 112 -5.39 -14.83 -9.52
N LYS A 113 -4.22 -15.24 -9.01
CA LYS A 113 -3.54 -16.50 -9.35
C LYS A 113 -3.65 -17.56 -8.25
N MET A 114 -4.40 -17.25 -7.18
CA MET A 114 -4.55 -18.11 -6.00
C MET A 114 -6.02 -18.22 -5.60
N ILE A 115 -6.35 -19.29 -4.88
CA ILE A 115 -7.62 -19.38 -4.16
C ILE A 115 -7.43 -18.67 -2.83
N THR A 116 -8.16 -17.59 -2.61
CA THR A 116 -8.16 -16.83 -1.36
C THR A 116 -9.36 -17.20 -0.50
N ILE A 117 -9.10 -17.51 0.78
CA ILE A 117 -10.12 -17.85 1.76
C ILE A 117 -10.05 -16.84 2.91
N GLY A 118 -11.09 -16.04 3.06
CA GLY A 118 -11.22 -15.09 4.16
C GLY A 118 -12.05 -15.67 5.30
N VAL A 119 -11.56 -15.56 6.56
CA VAL A 119 -12.28 -15.97 7.76
C VAL A 119 -12.50 -14.76 8.63
N THR A 120 -13.77 -14.41 8.88
CA THR A 120 -14.16 -13.31 9.76
C THR A 120 -15.00 -13.83 10.93
N GLY A 121 -15.13 -13.03 11.98
CA GLY A 121 -15.91 -13.36 13.17
C GLY A 121 -15.28 -12.79 14.44
N THR A 122 -16.02 -12.84 15.54
CA THR A 122 -15.56 -12.33 16.85
C THR A 122 -14.58 -13.27 17.53
N LYS A 123 -14.75 -14.60 17.36
CA LYS A 123 -13.93 -15.66 17.96
C LYS A 123 -13.65 -16.77 16.93
N GLY A 124 -12.65 -17.60 17.19
CA GLY A 124 -12.36 -18.80 16.42
C GLY A 124 -11.61 -18.57 15.09
N LYS A 125 -11.41 -17.34 14.62
CA LYS A 125 -10.74 -17.06 13.35
C LYS A 125 -9.40 -17.78 13.20
N THR A 126 -8.52 -17.61 14.16
CA THR A 126 -7.18 -18.22 14.15
C THR A 126 -7.25 -19.74 14.12
N THR A 127 -8.11 -20.35 14.96
CA THR A 127 -8.28 -21.81 14.96
C THR A 127 -8.79 -22.31 13.62
N THR A 128 -9.82 -21.68 13.07
CA THR A 128 -10.41 -22.05 11.78
C THR A 128 -9.40 -21.95 10.65
N THR A 129 -8.60 -20.89 10.58
CA THR A 129 -7.58 -20.74 9.55
C THR A 129 -6.48 -21.80 9.65
N HIS A 130 -6.06 -22.18 10.86
CA HIS A 130 -5.11 -23.28 11.05
C HIS A 130 -5.68 -24.64 10.65
N MET A 131 -6.97 -24.90 10.95
CA MET A 131 -7.65 -26.13 10.50
C MET A 131 -7.72 -26.21 8.97
N ILE A 132 -8.15 -25.12 8.30
CA ILE A 132 -8.21 -25.04 6.85
C ILE A 132 -6.82 -25.30 6.26
N LYS A 133 -5.78 -24.64 6.80
CA LYS A 133 -4.39 -24.84 6.38
C LYS A 133 -3.98 -26.31 6.48
N ALA A 134 -4.19 -26.94 7.65
CA ALA A 134 -3.80 -28.33 7.88
C ALA A 134 -4.49 -29.30 6.90
N ILE A 135 -5.79 -29.10 6.64
CA ILE A 135 -6.56 -29.94 5.70
C ILE A 135 -6.02 -29.80 4.28
N LEU A 136 -5.78 -28.56 3.84
CA LEU A 136 -5.29 -28.30 2.49
C LEU A 136 -3.85 -28.81 2.28
N GLU A 137 -2.99 -28.67 3.28
CA GLU A 137 -1.62 -29.22 3.23
C GLU A 137 -1.63 -30.74 3.22
N ALA A 138 -2.50 -31.39 4.02
CA ALA A 138 -2.69 -32.83 3.98
C ALA A 138 -3.20 -33.32 2.59
N ALA A 139 -3.95 -32.47 1.88
CA ALA A 139 -4.35 -32.71 0.49
C ALA A 139 -3.29 -32.31 -0.55
N GLY A 140 -2.05 -32.07 -0.15
CA GLY A 140 -0.92 -31.77 -1.02
C GLY A 140 -0.93 -30.36 -1.61
N LYS A 141 -1.71 -29.41 -1.08
CA LYS A 141 -1.75 -28.03 -1.55
C LYS A 141 -0.69 -27.18 -0.84
N LYS A 142 -0.12 -26.22 -1.56
CA LYS A 142 0.74 -25.19 -0.97
C LYS A 142 -0.15 -24.11 -0.36
N VAL A 143 0.02 -23.84 0.90
CA VAL A 143 -0.84 -22.88 1.65
C VAL A 143 0.01 -21.82 2.31
N GLY A 144 -0.38 -20.54 2.08
CA GLY A 144 0.03 -19.41 2.89
C GLY A 144 -1.10 -18.98 3.83
N MET A 145 -0.77 -18.53 5.03
CA MET A 145 -1.74 -18.05 6.01
C MET A 145 -1.25 -16.73 6.60
N ILE A 146 -2.16 -15.77 6.72
CA ILE A 146 -1.90 -14.46 7.37
C ILE A 146 -2.91 -14.30 8.50
N GLY A 147 -2.45 -13.96 9.69
CA GLY A 147 -3.32 -13.76 10.84
C GLY A 147 -2.60 -13.20 12.07
N THR A 148 -3.25 -13.24 13.23
CA THR A 148 -2.71 -12.74 14.50
C THR A 148 -1.41 -13.42 14.94
N THR A 149 -1.18 -14.63 14.49
CA THR A 149 0.04 -15.42 14.79
C THR A 149 1.19 -15.12 13.83
N GLY A 150 1.00 -14.18 12.89
CA GLY A 150 1.96 -13.84 11.85
C GLY A 150 1.58 -14.37 10.48
N THR A 151 2.52 -14.29 9.56
CA THR A 151 2.42 -14.88 8.23
C THR A 151 3.15 -16.22 8.22
N VAL A 152 2.47 -17.27 7.77
CA VAL A 152 3.03 -18.61 7.64
C VAL A 152 3.07 -19.00 6.17
N ILE A 153 4.27 -19.22 5.63
CA ILE A 153 4.49 -19.65 4.24
C ILE A 153 5.51 -20.78 4.25
N ASN A 154 5.20 -21.91 3.66
CA ASN A 154 6.07 -23.09 3.62
C ASN A 154 6.62 -23.50 4.99
N GLY A 155 5.81 -23.41 6.03
CA GLY A 155 6.21 -23.73 7.41
C GLY A 155 7.03 -22.66 8.12
N GLN A 156 7.49 -21.63 7.43
CA GLN A 156 8.18 -20.48 8.06
C GLN A 156 7.16 -19.49 8.60
N VAL A 157 7.34 -19.07 9.83
CA VAL A 157 6.52 -18.07 10.51
C VAL A 157 7.26 -16.74 10.56
N THR A 158 6.69 -15.73 9.93
CA THR A 158 7.18 -14.35 10.03
C THR A 158 6.22 -13.56 10.91
N PRO A 159 6.66 -13.01 12.04
CA PRO A 159 5.81 -12.15 12.88
C PRO A 159 5.30 -10.95 12.10
N THR A 160 4.04 -10.59 12.30
CA THR A 160 3.45 -9.37 11.74
C THR A 160 2.96 -8.48 12.87
N MET A 161 3.13 -7.15 12.68
CA MET A 161 2.63 -6.17 13.67
C MET A 161 1.10 -6.00 13.60
N ASN A 162 0.49 -6.39 12.49
CA ASN A 162 -0.95 -6.28 12.24
C ASN A 162 -1.52 -7.64 11.84
N THR A 163 -2.79 -7.87 12.15
CA THR A 163 -3.54 -9.08 11.76
C THR A 163 -3.90 -9.10 10.27
N THR A 164 -3.84 -7.94 9.66
CA THR A 164 -4.03 -7.71 8.22
C THR A 164 -2.85 -6.87 7.76
N PRO A 165 -2.18 -7.27 6.71
CA PRO A 165 -1.06 -6.51 6.15
C PRO A 165 -1.48 -5.14 5.65
#